data_10d5822094bcf450e73de625d645a516
#
_entry.id   10d5822094bcf450e73de625d645a516
#
_cell.length_a   1.000
_cell.length_b   1.000
_cell.length_c   1.000
_cell.angle_alpha   90.00
_cell.angle_beta   90.00
_cell.angle_gamma   90.00
#
_symmetry.space_group_name_H-M   'P 1'
#
loop_
_entity.id
_entity.type
_entity.pdbx_description
1 polymer ?
#
loop_
_entity_poly.entity_id
_entity_poly.type
_entity_poly.pdbx_seq_one_letter_code
_entity_poly.pdbx_strand_id
1 'polypeptide(L)'
;TYNTWSPEGKSLYLIELNRDLNHSELCRYDAESGKLQQVLIEERHPKYVEPQSPILFLPWDSHKFIYQSQRDGFNHLYLYNTEGELLKQLTSGPWLVQAIVGFNRNTKELIIKSTEISPLQSNLYAVNLKNGKRSLIGDPTGMHSAQISGFMGTYLIDNASSPTCPRIIKLMSTNPKKQREHTLLTAKNPYEGFEMPSIEVGTIKAADGKTDLYYRLIKPADFDPAKKYPAIVYVYGGPHAQMITNGWMNDARGWDIYMANKGYIMFSLDNRGSSNRGLEFENATFRQLGIEEGKAQVKGVEFLKSQPYVDGE
;
A
#
# COMPACT_ATOMS: atom_id res chain seq x y z
N THR A 1 -1.12 -8.45 19.60
CA THR A 1 -1.33 -7.41 18.57
C THR A 1 -2.54 -7.75 17.71
N TYR A 2 -2.57 -8.92 17.08
CA TYR A 2 -3.69 -9.42 16.30
C TYR A 2 -4.19 -10.74 16.86
N ASN A 3 -5.50 -10.99 16.78
CA ASN A 3 -6.11 -12.25 17.22
C ASN A 3 -7.10 -12.79 16.19
N THR A 4 -7.28 -14.11 16.20
CA THR A 4 -8.25 -14.82 15.37
C THR A 4 -8.74 -16.06 16.10
N TRP A 5 -10.04 -16.27 16.15
CA TRP A 5 -10.61 -17.52 16.65
C TRP A 5 -10.48 -18.64 15.61
N SER A 6 -10.21 -19.85 16.07
CA SER A 6 -10.37 -21.01 15.20
C SER A 6 -11.83 -21.14 14.73
N PRO A 7 -12.10 -21.68 13.52
CA PRO A 7 -13.45 -21.80 12.99
C PRO A 7 -14.44 -22.55 13.90
N GLU A 8 -13.94 -23.49 14.69
CA GLU A 8 -14.73 -24.25 15.67
C GLU A 8 -14.83 -23.58 17.05
N GLY A 9 -14.18 -22.42 17.25
CA GLY A 9 -14.21 -21.65 18.49
C GLY A 9 -13.45 -22.25 19.68
N LYS A 10 -12.61 -23.28 19.45
CA LYS A 10 -11.88 -24.01 20.51
C LYS A 10 -10.50 -23.46 20.79
N SER A 11 -9.95 -22.68 19.90
CA SER A 11 -8.63 -22.08 20.05
C SER A 11 -8.62 -20.61 19.67
N LEU A 12 -7.81 -19.82 20.38
CA LEU A 12 -7.50 -18.44 20.06
C LEU A 12 -6.07 -18.39 19.51
N TYR A 13 -5.91 -17.81 18.33
CA TYR A 13 -4.61 -17.51 17.74
C TYR A 13 -4.27 -16.07 18.00
N LEU A 14 -3.13 -15.81 18.61
CA LEU A 14 -2.69 -14.47 19.03
C LEU A 14 -1.28 -14.22 18.51
N ILE A 15 -1.07 -13.07 17.86
CA ILE A 15 0.27 -12.61 17.52
C ILE A 15 0.80 -11.78 18.69
N GLU A 16 1.82 -12.28 19.34
CA GLU A 16 2.54 -11.59 20.40
C GLU A 16 3.77 -10.89 19.84
N LEU A 17 4.06 -9.71 20.35
CA LEU A 17 5.19 -8.90 19.94
C LEU A 17 5.91 -8.40 21.18
N ASN A 18 7.23 -8.56 21.23
CA ASN A 18 8.04 -8.12 22.36
C ASN A 18 8.09 -6.58 22.45
N ARG A 19 8.61 -6.08 23.57
CA ARG A 19 8.69 -4.62 23.82
C ARG A 19 9.58 -3.88 22.82
N ASP A 20 10.64 -4.54 22.34
CA ASP A 20 11.58 -3.95 21.38
C ASP A 20 11.07 -4.02 19.92
N LEU A 21 9.90 -4.63 19.71
CA LEU A 21 9.25 -4.78 18.40
C LEU A 21 10.10 -5.54 17.37
N ASN A 22 11.00 -6.39 17.80
CA ASN A 22 11.93 -7.12 16.94
C ASN A 22 11.79 -8.64 16.97
N HIS A 23 10.81 -9.13 17.74
CA HIS A 23 10.47 -10.53 17.87
C HIS A 23 8.96 -10.70 18.00
N SER A 24 8.34 -11.44 17.09
CA SER A 24 6.92 -11.80 17.14
C SER A 24 6.74 -13.31 17.12
N GLU A 25 5.67 -13.76 17.78
CA GLU A 25 5.27 -15.16 17.87
C GLU A 25 3.77 -15.29 17.56
N LEU A 26 3.40 -16.19 16.65
CA LEU A 26 2.01 -16.63 16.50
C LEU A 26 1.76 -17.77 17.46
N CYS A 27 0.97 -17.52 18.50
CA CYS A 27 0.64 -18.44 19.56
C CYS A 27 -0.78 -18.99 19.42
N ARG A 28 -0.98 -20.28 19.67
CA ARG A 28 -2.28 -20.92 19.80
C ARG A 28 -2.59 -21.18 21.26
N TYR A 29 -3.71 -20.67 21.73
CA TYR A 29 -4.22 -20.81 23.08
C TYR A 29 -5.50 -21.67 23.10
N ASP A 30 -5.67 -22.46 24.14
CA ASP A 30 -6.91 -23.15 24.43
C ASP A 30 -7.98 -22.13 24.86
N ALA A 31 -9.16 -22.16 24.23
CA ALA A 31 -10.19 -21.15 24.43
C ALA A 31 -10.88 -21.27 25.80
N GLU A 32 -10.92 -22.46 26.40
CA GLU A 32 -11.58 -22.71 27.69
C GLU A 32 -10.66 -22.38 28.86
N SER A 33 -9.43 -22.89 28.83
CA SER A 33 -8.49 -22.74 29.93
C SER A 33 -7.57 -21.51 29.83
N GLY A 34 -7.49 -20.88 28.66
CA GLY A 34 -6.56 -19.78 28.36
C GLY A 34 -5.08 -20.20 28.34
N LYS A 35 -4.76 -21.50 28.33
CA LYS A 35 -3.40 -21.99 28.35
C LYS A 35 -2.79 -21.95 26.95
N LEU A 36 -1.53 -21.54 26.88
CA LEU A 36 -0.71 -21.66 25.67
C LEU A 36 -0.58 -23.15 25.30
N GLN A 37 -1.00 -23.50 24.09
CA GLN A 37 -0.87 -24.85 23.53
C GLN A 37 0.40 -24.98 22.70
N GLN A 38 0.70 -23.96 21.86
CA GLN A 38 1.84 -24.04 20.95
C GLN A 38 2.23 -22.64 20.42
N VAL A 39 3.53 -22.43 20.22
CA VAL A 39 4.07 -21.38 19.36
C VAL A 39 4.19 -21.94 17.94
N LEU A 40 3.47 -21.37 17.00
CA LEU A 40 3.36 -21.90 15.63
C LEU A 40 4.36 -21.26 14.67
N ILE A 41 4.56 -19.96 14.78
CA ILE A 41 5.45 -19.19 13.90
C ILE A 41 6.23 -18.20 14.77
N GLU A 42 7.51 -18.12 14.54
CA GLU A 42 8.40 -17.15 15.17
C GLU A 42 9.08 -16.30 14.09
N GLU A 43 9.11 -14.98 14.29
CA GLU A 43 9.82 -14.05 13.40
C GLU A 43 10.70 -13.11 14.21
N ARG A 44 11.93 -12.93 13.75
CA ARG A 44 12.92 -12.01 14.33
C ARG A 44 13.53 -11.13 13.25
N HIS A 45 13.79 -9.88 13.61
CA HIS A 45 14.47 -8.95 12.71
C HIS A 45 15.41 -8.05 13.53
N PRO A 46 16.62 -7.70 13.06
CA PRO A 46 17.55 -6.86 13.82
C PRO A 46 17.04 -5.43 14.08
N LYS A 47 16.09 -4.95 13.32
CA LYS A 47 15.42 -3.65 13.53
C LYS A 47 14.06 -3.87 14.17
N TYR A 48 13.00 -4.10 13.37
CA TYR A 48 11.70 -4.48 13.91
C TYR A 48 10.94 -5.43 12.98
N VAL A 49 10.10 -6.24 13.59
CA VAL A 49 9.08 -7.07 12.95
C VAL A 49 7.75 -6.37 13.10
N GLU A 50 7.03 -6.22 12.02
CA GLU A 50 5.71 -5.60 12.02
C GLU A 50 4.66 -6.61 11.55
N PRO A 51 3.88 -7.21 12.46
CA PRO A 51 2.76 -8.06 12.07
C PRO A 51 1.76 -7.28 11.21
N GLN A 52 1.38 -7.82 10.06
CA GLN A 52 0.64 -7.09 9.04
C GLN A 52 -0.88 -7.22 9.19
N SER A 53 -1.35 -8.38 9.64
CA SER A 53 -2.78 -8.67 9.79
C SER A 53 -3.01 -9.87 10.69
N PRO A 54 -4.24 -10.10 11.20
CA PRO A 54 -4.63 -11.37 11.78
C PRO A 54 -4.47 -12.50 10.76
N ILE A 55 -4.26 -13.73 11.23
CA ILE A 55 -4.31 -14.91 10.35
C ILE A 55 -5.72 -15.07 9.79
N LEU A 56 -5.83 -15.63 8.59
CA LEU A 56 -7.11 -15.84 7.91
C LEU A 56 -7.28 -17.31 7.53
N PHE A 57 -8.19 -18.02 8.22
CA PHE A 57 -8.49 -19.41 7.91
C PHE A 57 -9.13 -19.55 6.52
N LEU A 58 -8.80 -20.65 5.82
CA LEU A 58 -9.45 -20.96 4.55
C LEU A 58 -10.91 -21.36 4.81
N PRO A 59 -11.89 -20.74 4.16
CA PRO A 59 -13.31 -21.00 4.46
C PRO A 59 -13.81 -22.38 3.99
N TRP A 60 -12.97 -23.19 3.35
CA TRP A 60 -13.22 -24.57 2.91
C TRP A 60 -12.25 -25.58 3.50
N ASP A 61 -11.33 -25.16 4.37
CA ASP A 61 -10.36 -26.03 5.03
C ASP A 61 -9.87 -25.36 6.33
N SER A 62 -10.54 -25.68 7.43
CA SER A 62 -10.25 -25.10 8.76
C SER A 62 -8.88 -25.49 9.32
N HIS A 63 -8.17 -26.43 8.69
CA HIS A 63 -6.82 -26.83 9.08
C HIS A 63 -5.73 -26.02 8.39
N LYS A 64 -6.10 -24.98 7.62
CA LYS A 64 -5.15 -24.11 6.92
C LYS A 64 -5.51 -22.65 7.08
N PHE A 65 -4.48 -21.82 7.15
CA PHE A 65 -4.63 -20.36 7.23
C PHE A 65 -3.59 -19.63 6.39
N ILE A 66 -3.91 -18.39 6.05
CA ILE A 66 -3.00 -17.44 5.42
C ILE A 66 -2.36 -16.58 6.52
N TYR A 67 -1.05 -16.46 6.45
CA TYR A 67 -0.24 -15.58 7.27
C TYR A 67 0.45 -14.53 6.38
N GLN A 68 0.45 -13.26 6.78
CA GLN A 68 1.17 -12.18 6.10
C GLN A 68 2.48 -11.89 6.82
N SER A 69 3.57 -11.75 6.06
CA SER A 69 4.89 -11.50 6.61
C SER A 69 5.78 -10.71 5.66
N GLN A 70 6.66 -9.87 6.21
CA GLN A 70 7.70 -9.13 5.48
C GLN A 70 9.06 -9.85 5.53
N ARG A 71 9.12 -11.14 5.88
CA ARG A 71 10.36 -11.91 6.13
C ARG A 71 11.33 -11.96 4.94
N ASP A 72 10.84 -11.77 3.72
CA ASP A 72 11.64 -11.71 2.49
C ASP A 72 11.87 -10.28 1.97
N GLY A 73 11.59 -9.27 2.81
CA GLY A 73 11.78 -7.84 2.51
C GLY A 73 10.54 -7.11 2.00
N PHE A 74 9.47 -7.84 1.65
CA PHE A 74 8.17 -7.29 1.23
C PHE A 74 7.04 -8.06 1.90
N ASN A 75 5.90 -7.40 2.09
CA ASN A 75 4.73 -8.05 2.68
C ASN A 75 4.11 -9.04 1.68
N HIS A 76 4.24 -10.34 1.99
CA HIS A 76 3.75 -11.43 1.16
C HIS A 76 2.89 -12.43 1.95
N LEU A 77 2.26 -13.33 1.22
CA LEU A 77 1.31 -14.31 1.72
C LEU A 77 1.94 -15.68 1.81
N TYR A 78 1.73 -16.33 2.94
CA TYR A 78 2.22 -17.66 3.28
C TYR A 78 1.04 -18.53 3.70
N LEU A 79 0.95 -19.74 3.16
CA LEU A 79 -0.04 -20.75 3.54
C LEU A 79 0.57 -21.70 4.56
N TYR A 80 -0.06 -21.78 5.71
CA TYR A 80 0.32 -22.67 6.81
C TYR A 80 -0.82 -23.65 7.14
N ASN A 81 -0.46 -24.78 7.76
CA ASN A 81 -1.42 -25.62 8.48
C ASN A 81 -1.54 -25.20 9.95
N THR A 82 -2.52 -25.75 10.66
CA THR A 82 -2.77 -25.45 12.08
C THR A 82 -1.70 -26.01 13.04
N GLU A 83 -0.77 -26.80 12.53
CA GLU A 83 0.40 -27.29 13.29
C GLU A 83 1.63 -26.39 13.16
N GLY A 84 1.51 -25.26 12.42
CA GLY A 84 2.61 -24.31 12.23
C GLY A 84 3.56 -24.67 11.09
N GLU A 85 3.20 -25.65 10.26
CA GLU A 85 4.02 -26.07 9.13
C GLU A 85 3.75 -25.17 7.92
N LEU A 86 4.80 -24.57 7.34
CA LEU A 86 4.73 -23.79 6.11
C LEU A 86 4.48 -24.71 4.91
N LEU A 87 3.30 -24.61 4.33
CA LEU A 87 2.92 -25.39 3.15
C LEU A 87 3.38 -24.73 1.86
N LYS A 88 3.32 -23.38 1.79
CA LYS A 88 3.67 -22.64 0.58
C LYS A 88 3.79 -21.14 0.81
N GLN A 89 4.76 -20.49 0.14
CA GLN A 89 4.72 -19.06 -0.13
C GLN A 89 3.84 -18.82 -1.38
N LEU A 90 2.79 -18.00 -1.23
CA LEU A 90 1.80 -17.76 -2.28
C LEU A 90 2.15 -16.60 -3.20
N THR A 91 2.84 -15.59 -2.65
CA THR A 91 3.25 -14.40 -3.39
C THR A 91 4.70 -14.06 -3.08
N SER A 92 5.42 -13.49 -4.06
CA SER A 92 6.82 -13.07 -3.92
C SER A 92 7.15 -12.00 -4.95
N GLY A 93 8.23 -11.24 -4.72
CA GLY A 93 8.74 -10.22 -5.65
C GLY A 93 8.97 -8.87 -4.98
N PRO A 94 9.51 -7.86 -5.71
CA PRO A 94 9.82 -6.53 -5.18
C PRO A 94 8.55 -5.63 -5.11
N TRP A 95 7.48 -6.14 -4.55
CA TRP A 95 6.18 -5.50 -4.36
C TRP A 95 5.50 -6.12 -3.13
N LEU A 96 4.42 -5.53 -2.68
CA LEU A 96 3.76 -6.01 -1.47
C LEU A 96 2.24 -6.20 -1.63
N VAL A 97 1.70 -7.10 -0.83
CA VAL A 97 0.27 -7.25 -0.59
C VAL A 97 -0.14 -6.20 0.43
N GLN A 98 -1.00 -5.26 0.02
CA GLN A 98 -1.50 -4.20 0.90
C GLN A 98 -2.66 -4.68 1.77
N ALA A 99 -3.51 -5.55 1.22
CA ALA A 99 -4.65 -6.09 1.95
C ALA A 99 -5.15 -7.41 1.34
N ILE A 100 -5.72 -8.25 2.18
CA ILE A 100 -6.58 -9.35 1.76
C ILE A 100 -8.02 -8.82 1.71
N VAL A 101 -8.65 -8.90 0.53
CA VAL A 101 -10.03 -8.46 0.31
C VAL A 101 -11.03 -9.57 0.70
N GLY A 102 -10.66 -10.83 0.46
CA GLY A 102 -11.46 -11.99 0.82
C GLY A 102 -11.24 -13.18 -0.11
N PHE A 103 -12.18 -14.12 -0.09
CA PHE A 103 -12.11 -15.34 -0.90
C PHE A 103 -13.26 -15.45 -1.90
N ASN A 104 -12.94 -15.89 -3.11
CA ASN A 104 -13.92 -16.49 -4.00
C ASN A 104 -14.00 -17.99 -3.69
N ARG A 105 -15.08 -18.43 -3.03
CA ARG A 105 -15.23 -19.84 -2.59
C ARG A 105 -15.47 -20.82 -3.75
N ASN A 106 -16.03 -20.34 -4.88
CA ASN A 106 -16.26 -21.19 -6.05
C ASN A 106 -14.96 -21.52 -6.78
N THR A 107 -14.08 -20.55 -6.95
CA THR A 107 -12.78 -20.76 -7.63
C THR A 107 -11.67 -21.15 -6.67
N LYS A 108 -11.91 -21.07 -5.36
CA LYS A 108 -10.92 -21.25 -4.28
C LYS A 108 -9.70 -20.35 -4.46
N GLU A 109 -9.95 -19.09 -4.80
CA GLU A 109 -8.95 -18.05 -4.98
C GLU A 109 -9.07 -17.00 -3.87
N LEU A 110 -7.92 -16.43 -3.50
CA LEU A 110 -7.81 -15.32 -2.59
C LEU A 110 -7.82 -14.02 -3.39
N ILE A 111 -8.65 -13.07 -3.00
CA ILE A 111 -8.67 -11.72 -3.61
C ILE A 111 -7.83 -10.79 -2.77
N ILE A 112 -6.86 -10.14 -3.39
CA ILE A 112 -5.92 -9.24 -2.72
C ILE A 112 -5.87 -7.88 -3.40
N LYS A 113 -5.37 -6.91 -2.66
CA LYS A 113 -4.91 -5.61 -3.15
C LYS A 113 -3.39 -5.56 -3.02
N SER A 114 -2.68 -5.16 -4.07
CA SER A 114 -1.21 -5.14 -4.09
C SER A 114 -0.61 -4.01 -4.92
N THR A 115 0.69 -3.77 -4.70
CA THR A 115 1.51 -2.81 -5.46
C THR A 115 2.29 -3.46 -6.61
N GLU A 116 1.85 -4.63 -7.11
CA GLU A 116 2.62 -5.42 -8.09
C GLU A 116 2.96 -4.64 -9.36
N ILE A 117 2.10 -3.72 -9.80
CA ILE A 117 2.35 -2.88 -10.98
C ILE A 117 3.28 -1.71 -10.65
N SER A 118 3.03 -1.04 -9.54
CA SER A 118 3.77 0.15 -9.11
C SER A 118 3.56 0.44 -7.63
N PRO A 119 4.57 0.92 -6.90
CA PRO A 119 4.38 1.39 -5.52
C PRO A 119 3.44 2.60 -5.41
N LEU A 120 3.16 3.29 -6.52
CA LEU A 120 2.18 4.39 -6.60
C LEU A 120 0.76 3.92 -6.88
N GLN A 121 0.52 2.62 -7.01
CA GLN A 121 -0.77 2.06 -7.37
C GLN A 121 -1.24 1.01 -6.36
N SER A 122 -2.53 0.76 -6.37
CA SER A 122 -3.17 -0.34 -5.65
C SER A 122 -4.07 -1.09 -6.61
N ASN A 123 -3.70 -2.32 -6.97
CA ASN A 123 -4.44 -3.12 -7.95
C ASN A 123 -4.99 -4.40 -7.31
N LEU A 124 -6.11 -4.90 -7.87
CA LEU A 124 -6.79 -6.08 -7.37
C LEU A 124 -6.36 -7.33 -8.15
N TYR A 125 -6.09 -8.41 -7.43
CA TYR A 125 -5.71 -9.70 -8.01
C TYR A 125 -6.46 -10.85 -7.37
N ALA A 126 -6.78 -11.86 -8.20
CA ALA A 126 -7.14 -13.18 -7.74
C ALA A 126 -5.87 -14.06 -7.68
N VAL A 127 -5.59 -14.65 -6.52
CA VAL A 127 -4.44 -15.52 -6.27
C VAL A 127 -4.92 -16.96 -6.16
N ASN A 128 -4.43 -17.81 -7.04
CA ASN A 128 -4.70 -19.24 -6.99
C ASN A 128 -3.88 -19.92 -5.89
N LEU A 129 -4.53 -20.49 -4.88
CA LEU A 129 -3.85 -21.06 -3.71
C LEU A 129 -3.04 -22.34 -4.01
N LYS A 130 -3.32 -23.03 -5.14
CA LYS A 130 -2.57 -24.23 -5.52
C LYS A 130 -1.19 -23.91 -6.09
N ASN A 131 -1.10 -22.89 -6.95
CA ASN A 131 0.12 -22.61 -7.70
C ASN A 131 0.65 -21.16 -7.51
N GLY A 132 -0.03 -20.31 -6.77
CA GLY A 132 0.36 -18.91 -6.55
C GLY A 132 0.15 -18.00 -7.78
N LYS A 133 -0.44 -18.53 -8.88
CA LYS A 133 -0.71 -17.70 -10.06
C LYS A 133 -1.66 -16.57 -9.71
N ARG A 134 -1.29 -15.36 -10.11
CA ARG A 134 -2.08 -14.15 -9.94
C ARG A 134 -2.73 -13.77 -11.25
N SER A 135 -3.95 -13.26 -11.17
CA SER A 135 -4.70 -12.74 -12.31
C SER A 135 -5.31 -11.40 -11.91
N LEU A 136 -5.02 -10.36 -12.68
CA LEU A 136 -5.55 -9.03 -12.46
C LEU A 136 -7.08 -9.03 -12.54
N ILE A 137 -7.73 -8.28 -11.65
CA ILE A 137 -9.16 -7.99 -11.66
C ILE A 137 -9.34 -6.50 -11.95
N GLY A 138 -10.00 -6.17 -13.06
CA GLY A 138 -10.31 -4.79 -13.44
C GLY A 138 -9.17 -4.04 -14.10
N ASP A 139 -9.14 -2.74 -13.86
CA ASP A 139 -8.23 -1.79 -14.51
C ASP A 139 -6.81 -1.92 -13.91
N PRO A 140 -5.75 -1.93 -14.73
CA PRO A 140 -4.37 -1.92 -14.24
C PRO A 140 -3.89 -0.56 -13.71
N THR A 141 -4.71 0.49 -13.79
CA THR A 141 -4.28 1.85 -13.45
C THR A 141 -5.00 2.42 -12.22
N GLY A 142 -4.31 3.23 -11.44
CA GLY A 142 -4.89 4.00 -10.34
C GLY A 142 -4.87 3.31 -8.98
N MET A 143 -5.74 3.80 -8.12
CA MET A 143 -5.90 3.33 -6.74
C MET A 143 -7.25 2.63 -6.62
N HIS A 144 -7.22 1.36 -6.24
CA HIS A 144 -8.40 0.52 -6.06
C HIS A 144 -8.63 0.22 -4.58
N SER A 145 -9.91 0.21 -4.19
CA SER A 145 -10.35 -0.19 -2.84
C SER A 145 -11.62 -1.01 -2.95
N ALA A 146 -11.53 -2.30 -2.67
CA ALA A 146 -12.61 -3.22 -2.93
C ALA A 146 -13.24 -3.78 -1.66
N GLN A 147 -14.54 -4.03 -1.74
CA GLN A 147 -15.31 -4.80 -0.78
C GLN A 147 -15.93 -6.01 -1.47
N ILE A 148 -15.65 -7.20 -0.95
CA ILE A 148 -16.15 -8.46 -1.51
C ILE A 148 -17.58 -8.75 -1.02
N SER A 149 -18.40 -9.31 -1.90
CA SER A 149 -19.81 -9.64 -1.60
C SER A 149 -19.91 -10.90 -0.75
N GLY A 150 -20.68 -10.82 0.35
CA GLY A 150 -21.24 -11.92 1.12
C GLY A 150 -20.40 -13.20 1.23
N PHE A 151 -21.10 -14.33 1.52
CA PHE A 151 -20.45 -15.60 1.85
C PHE A 151 -19.65 -16.23 0.69
N MET A 152 -20.14 -16.14 -0.55
CA MET A 152 -19.50 -16.82 -1.69
C MET A 152 -18.35 -16.02 -2.32
N GLY A 153 -18.32 -14.71 -2.14
CA GLY A 153 -17.28 -13.83 -2.65
C GLY A 153 -17.16 -13.82 -4.18
N THR A 154 -18.27 -13.99 -4.89
CA THR A 154 -18.29 -14.06 -6.37
C THR A 154 -18.25 -12.70 -7.04
N TYR A 155 -18.60 -11.65 -6.32
CA TYR A 155 -18.57 -10.27 -6.76
C TYR A 155 -17.85 -9.40 -5.73
N LEU A 156 -17.39 -8.26 -6.18
CA LEU A 156 -16.88 -7.17 -5.34
C LEU A 156 -17.40 -5.82 -5.86
N ILE A 157 -17.45 -4.85 -4.97
CA ILE A 157 -17.57 -3.44 -5.35
C ILE A 157 -16.19 -2.84 -5.25
N ASP A 158 -15.71 -2.32 -6.37
CA ASP A 158 -14.46 -1.57 -6.45
C ASP A 158 -14.75 -0.07 -6.47
N ASN A 159 -14.12 0.66 -5.56
CA ASN A 159 -14.10 2.12 -5.51
C ASN A 159 -12.70 2.57 -5.91
N ALA A 160 -12.56 3.03 -7.14
CA ALA A 160 -11.27 3.39 -7.72
C ALA A 160 -11.18 4.87 -8.07
N SER A 161 -9.95 5.36 -8.18
CA SER A 161 -9.61 6.67 -8.71
C SER A 161 -8.32 6.60 -9.53
N SER A 162 -8.13 7.57 -10.42
CA SER A 162 -6.89 7.73 -11.18
C SER A 162 -6.50 9.22 -11.22
N PRO A 163 -5.32 9.61 -11.72
CA PRO A 163 -4.94 11.01 -11.80
C PRO A 163 -5.95 11.89 -12.56
N THR A 164 -6.72 11.31 -13.47
CA THR A 164 -7.72 12.01 -14.31
C THR A 164 -9.17 11.70 -13.96
N CYS A 165 -9.43 10.75 -13.05
CA CYS A 165 -10.78 10.36 -12.65
C CYS A 165 -10.92 10.42 -11.12
N PRO A 166 -11.78 11.32 -10.57
CA PRO A 166 -11.92 11.48 -9.11
C PRO A 166 -12.41 10.22 -8.41
N ARG A 167 -13.38 9.54 -9.03
CA ARG A 167 -13.97 8.31 -8.51
C ARG A 167 -14.72 7.55 -9.59
N ILE A 168 -14.52 6.25 -9.59
CA ILE A 168 -15.36 5.31 -10.32
C ILE A 168 -15.75 4.16 -9.39
N ILE A 169 -17.03 3.78 -9.38
CA ILE A 169 -17.51 2.64 -8.58
C ILE A 169 -18.05 1.59 -9.55
N LYS A 170 -17.50 0.39 -9.44
CA LYS A 170 -17.86 -0.75 -10.28
C LYS A 170 -18.26 -1.96 -9.45
N LEU A 171 -19.33 -2.65 -9.89
CA LEU A 171 -19.60 -4.02 -9.49
C LEU A 171 -18.86 -4.97 -10.43
N MET A 172 -18.03 -5.84 -9.89
CA MET A 172 -17.13 -6.68 -10.68
C MET A 172 -17.17 -8.14 -10.23
N SER A 173 -17.01 -9.06 -11.20
CA SER A 173 -16.79 -10.48 -10.89
C SER A 173 -15.38 -10.69 -10.33
N THR A 174 -15.28 -11.48 -9.24
CA THR A 174 -13.99 -11.91 -8.68
C THR A 174 -13.36 -13.09 -9.45
N ASN A 175 -14.05 -13.64 -10.47
CA ASN A 175 -13.52 -14.71 -11.30
C ASN A 175 -12.79 -14.13 -12.52
N PRO A 176 -11.44 -14.19 -12.57
CA PRO A 176 -10.68 -13.57 -13.65
C PRO A 176 -10.90 -14.23 -15.03
N LYS A 177 -11.45 -15.46 -15.07
CA LYS A 177 -11.79 -16.15 -16.32
C LYS A 177 -13.17 -15.76 -16.86
N LYS A 178 -14.02 -15.16 -16.03
CA LYS A 178 -15.37 -14.71 -16.37
C LYS A 178 -15.55 -13.28 -15.90
N GLN A 179 -14.68 -12.39 -16.38
CA GLN A 179 -14.75 -10.98 -16.04
C GLN A 179 -16.08 -10.41 -16.51
N ARG A 180 -16.80 -9.85 -15.57
CA ARG A 180 -18.01 -9.05 -15.78
C ARG A 180 -17.89 -7.83 -14.90
N GLU A 181 -18.15 -6.68 -15.47
CA GLU A 181 -18.20 -5.42 -14.72
C GLU A 181 -19.42 -4.62 -15.10
N HIS A 182 -19.91 -3.87 -14.13
CA HIS A 182 -20.97 -2.89 -14.31
C HIS A 182 -20.60 -1.64 -13.56
N THR A 183 -20.51 -0.51 -14.28
CA THR A 183 -20.23 0.79 -13.68
C THR A 183 -21.47 1.34 -12.99
N LEU A 184 -21.38 1.55 -11.68
CA LEU A 184 -22.43 2.11 -10.86
C LEU A 184 -22.36 3.63 -10.78
N LEU A 185 -21.13 4.17 -10.81
CA LEU A 185 -20.87 5.61 -10.73
C LEU A 185 -19.58 5.96 -11.46
N THR A 186 -19.61 7.02 -12.25
CA THR A 186 -18.41 7.76 -12.65
C THR A 186 -18.60 9.22 -12.19
N ALA A 187 -17.80 9.66 -11.24
CA ALA A 187 -17.88 11.01 -10.72
C ALA A 187 -17.37 12.01 -11.76
N LYS A 188 -18.07 13.14 -11.87
CA LYS A 188 -17.61 14.28 -12.68
C LYS A 188 -16.39 14.92 -12.03
N ASN A 189 -15.55 15.55 -12.84
CA ASN A 189 -14.46 16.37 -12.34
C ASN A 189 -15.04 17.58 -11.57
N PRO A 190 -14.77 17.71 -10.25
CA PRO A 190 -15.28 18.84 -9.45
C PRO A 190 -14.65 20.18 -9.83
N TYR A 191 -13.55 20.16 -10.60
CA TYR A 191 -12.85 21.35 -11.07
C TYR A 191 -13.13 21.68 -12.53
N GLU A 192 -14.20 21.10 -13.11
CA GLU A 192 -14.61 21.43 -14.47
C GLU A 192 -14.91 22.95 -14.59
N GLY A 193 -14.27 23.61 -15.54
CA GLY A 193 -14.40 25.07 -15.74
C GLY A 193 -13.43 25.93 -14.89
N PHE A 194 -12.61 25.33 -14.04
CA PHE A 194 -11.53 26.04 -13.35
C PHE A 194 -10.21 25.93 -14.12
N GLU A 195 -9.41 26.98 -14.07
CA GLU A 195 -8.03 26.93 -14.52
C GLU A 195 -7.20 26.12 -13.51
N MET A 196 -6.77 24.93 -13.94
CA MET A 196 -6.08 24.01 -13.08
C MET A 196 -4.57 24.06 -13.29
N PRO A 197 -3.77 24.03 -12.21
CA PRO A 197 -2.32 23.91 -12.28
C PRO A 197 -1.92 22.57 -12.89
N SER A 198 -0.74 22.51 -13.51
CA SER A 198 -0.17 21.25 -13.98
C SER A 198 0.44 20.46 -12.83
N ILE A 199 0.19 19.16 -12.80
CA ILE A 199 0.72 18.23 -11.79
C ILE A 199 1.67 17.25 -12.49
N GLU A 200 2.90 17.18 -11.99
CA GLU A 200 3.94 16.31 -12.48
C GLU A 200 4.40 15.38 -11.35
N VAL A 201 4.55 14.09 -11.64
CA VAL A 201 5.13 13.09 -10.75
C VAL A 201 6.40 12.55 -11.37
N GLY A 202 7.48 12.50 -10.60
CA GLY A 202 8.76 12.01 -11.06
C GLY A 202 9.56 11.39 -9.92
N THR A 203 10.84 11.11 -10.19
CA THR A 203 11.77 10.58 -9.19
C THR A 203 13.05 11.39 -9.14
N ILE A 204 13.63 11.49 -7.93
CA ILE A 204 15.01 11.97 -7.71
C ILE A 204 15.77 10.91 -6.92
N LYS A 205 17.09 10.94 -6.99
CA LYS A 205 17.93 10.07 -6.15
C LYS A 205 17.99 10.58 -4.71
N ALA A 206 17.87 9.66 -3.76
CA ALA A 206 18.15 9.93 -2.35
C ALA A 206 19.61 10.29 -2.11
N ALA A 207 19.97 10.67 -0.88
CA ALA A 207 21.32 11.01 -0.50
C ALA A 207 22.34 9.87 -0.70
N ASP A 208 21.89 8.62 -0.79
CA ASP A 208 22.72 7.44 -1.10
C ASP A 208 23.09 7.32 -2.59
N GLY A 209 22.54 8.18 -3.45
CA GLY A 209 22.77 8.20 -4.90
C GLY A 209 22.14 7.01 -5.66
N LYS A 210 21.41 6.13 -4.99
CA LYS A 210 20.85 4.87 -5.55
C LYS A 210 19.34 4.80 -5.46
N THR A 211 18.77 5.07 -4.28
CA THR A 211 17.35 4.94 -4.00
C THR A 211 16.54 6.01 -4.71
N ASP A 212 15.50 5.61 -5.45
CA ASP A 212 14.56 6.56 -6.06
C ASP A 212 13.54 7.04 -5.03
N LEU A 213 13.35 8.36 -4.96
CA LEU A 213 12.32 9.02 -4.17
C LEU A 213 11.31 9.64 -5.11
N TYR A 214 10.03 9.32 -4.94
CA TYR A 214 8.96 9.93 -5.73
C TYR A 214 8.68 11.34 -5.24
N TYR A 215 8.48 12.26 -6.21
CA TYR A 215 8.04 13.63 -5.94
C TYR A 215 6.78 13.97 -6.74
N ARG A 216 6.01 14.92 -6.23
CA ARG A 216 4.97 15.64 -6.94
C ARG A 216 5.34 17.11 -7.01
N LEU A 217 5.34 17.66 -8.23
CA LEU A 217 5.58 19.07 -8.52
C LEU A 217 4.33 19.65 -9.17
N ILE A 218 3.86 20.80 -8.67
CA ILE A 218 2.69 21.48 -9.18
C ILE A 218 3.11 22.88 -9.62
N LYS A 219 2.81 23.21 -10.88
CA LYS A 219 3.15 24.50 -11.49
C LYS A 219 1.85 25.30 -11.70
N PRO A 220 1.86 26.64 -11.57
CA PRO A 220 0.69 27.48 -11.83
C PRO A 220 -0.01 27.17 -13.15
N ALA A 221 -1.31 27.45 -13.23
CA ALA A 221 -2.07 27.24 -14.47
C ALA A 221 -1.55 28.14 -15.62
N ASP A 222 -1.11 29.36 -15.29
CA ASP A 222 -0.50 30.34 -16.20
C ASP A 222 1.05 30.27 -16.18
N PHE A 223 1.62 29.09 -15.95
CA PHE A 223 3.06 28.89 -15.84
C PHE A 223 3.82 29.39 -17.07
N ASP A 224 4.80 30.28 -16.82
CA ASP A 224 5.71 30.80 -17.82
C ASP A 224 7.16 30.38 -17.49
N PRO A 225 7.80 29.55 -18.30
CA PRO A 225 9.15 29.07 -18.02
C PRO A 225 10.23 30.16 -17.98
N ALA A 226 9.94 31.37 -18.47
CA ALA A 226 10.84 32.52 -18.41
C ALA A 226 10.78 33.27 -17.07
N LYS A 227 9.77 33.01 -16.25
CA LYS A 227 9.64 33.63 -14.92
C LYS A 227 10.27 32.80 -13.83
N LYS A 228 10.53 33.47 -12.70
CA LYS A 228 10.95 32.84 -11.43
C LYS A 228 9.78 32.77 -10.49
N TYR A 229 9.62 31.64 -9.83
CA TYR A 229 8.55 31.35 -8.89
C TYR A 229 9.11 30.94 -7.53
N PRO A 230 8.56 31.48 -6.43
CA PRO A 230 8.85 30.96 -5.11
C PRO A 230 8.29 29.54 -4.98
N ALA A 231 9.00 28.69 -4.22
CA ALA A 231 8.59 27.31 -4.02
C ALA A 231 8.17 27.04 -2.58
N ILE A 232 7.11 26.25 -2.41
CA ILE A 232 6.67 25.72 -1.11
C ILE A 232 6.88 24.21 -1.10
N VAL A 233 7.66 23.74 -0.14
CA VAL A 233 7.88 22.30 0.09
C VAL A 233 6.93 21.85 1.21
N TYR A 234 6.00 20.95 0.89
CA TYR A 234 5.17 20.33 1.89
C TYR A 234 5.78 19.02 2.34
N VAL A 235 6.06 18.91 3.63
CA VAL A 235 6.69 17.75 4.26
C VAL A 235 5.74 17.14 5.28
N TYR A 236 5.45 15.85 5.17
CA TYR A 236 4.93 15.05 6.27
C TYR A 236 6.09 14.41 7.05
N GLY A 237 6.98 13.71 6.37
CA GLY A 237 8.25 13.18 6.89
C GLY A 237 8.15 11.96 7.80
N GLY A 238 6.97 11.62 8.32
CA GLY A 238 6.78 10.50 9.25
C GLY A 238 6.88 9.12 8.58
N PRO A 239 7.17 8.07 9.36
CA PRO A 239 7.16 6.69 8.86
C PRO A 239 5.77 6.27 8.36
N HIS A 240 5.74 5.31 7.43
CA HIS A 240 4.54 4.74 6.79
C HIS A 240 3.62 5.74 6.06
N ALA A 241 4.03 6.99 5.89
CA ALA A 241 3.27 7.97 5.13
C ALA A 241 3.66 7.91 3.65
N GLN A 242 2.68 7.85 2.77
CA GLN A 242 2.84 8.03 1.34
C GLN A 242 1.92 9.16 0.88
N MET A 243 2.51 10.23 0.34
CA MET A 243 1.78 11.43 -0.08
C MET A 243 1.53 11.48 -1.58
N ILE A 244 2.17 10.59 -2.34
CA ILE A 244 2.14 10.59 -3.80
C ILE A 244 1.69 9.22 -4.28
N THR A 245 0.52 9.18 -4.93
CA THR A 245 -0.01 7.97 -5.57
C THR A 245 -0.57 8.29 -6.95
N ASN A 246 -0.97 7.26 -7.68
CA ASN A 246 -1.73 7.40 -8.92
C ASN A 246 -3.25 7.52 -8.68
N GLY A 247 -3.65 8.05 -7.52
CA GLY A 247 -5.01 8.47 -7.23
C GLY A 247 -5.38 9.79 -7.90
N TRP A 248 -6.58 10.32 -7.58
CA TRP A 248 -7.06 11.58 -8.13
C TRP A 248 -6.06 12.71 -7.92
N MET A 249 -5.66 13.34 -9.06
CA MET A 249 -4.69 14.44 -9.09
C MET A 249 -3.37 14.10 -8.38
N ASN A 250 -2.99 12.81 -8.37
CA ASN A 250 -1.80 12.30 -7.65
C ASN A 250 -1.78 12.72 -6.17
N ASP A 251 -2.96 12.75 -5.52
CA ASP A 251 -3.19 13.20 -4.15
C ASP A 251 -2.84 14.66 -3.87
N ALA A 252 -2.82 15.52 -4.91
CA ALA A 252 -2.74 16.96 -4.72
C ALA A 252 -3.98 17.46 -3.95
N ARG A 253 -3.73 18.26 -2.92
CA ARG A 253 -4.80 18.81 -2.06
C ARG A 253 -5.31 20.14 -2.63
N GLY A 254 -6.52 20.52 -2.25
CA GLY A 254 -7.09 21.81 -2.65
C GLY A 254 -6.21 23.02 -2.29
N TRP A 255 -5.48 22.92 -1.15
CA TRP A 255 -4.54 23.96 -0.76
C TRP A 255 -3.31 24.04 -1.69
N ASP A 256 -2.79 22.90 -2.15
CA ASP A 256 -1.67 22.86 -3.10
C ASP A 256 -2.09 23.52 -4.44
N ILE A 257 -3.32 23.24 -4.90
CA ILE A 257 -3.90 23.86 -6.12
C ILE A 257 -4.06 25.36 -5.95
N TYR A 258 -4.62 25.78 -4.81
CA TYR A 258 -4.82 27.20 -4.49
C TYR A 258 -3.50 27.97 -4.49
N MET A 259 -2.47 27.45 -3.81
CA MET A 259 -1.16 28.10 -3.73
C MET A 259 -0.45 28.13 -5.09
N ALA A 260 -0.57 27.06 -5.87
CA ALA A 260 -0.03 27.06 -7.23
C ALA A 260 -0.66 28.17 -8.08
N ASN A 261 -1.99 28.35 -8.02
CA ASN A 261 -2.69 29.42 -8.72
C ASN A 261 -2.42 30.84 -8.13
N LYS A 262 -1.76 30.91 -6.96
CA LYS A 262 -1.20 32.16 -6.39
C LYS A 262 0.25 32.43 -6.82
N GLY A 263 0.78 31.63 -7.75
CA GLY A 263 2.12 31.83 -8.31
C GLY A 263 3.23 31.11 -7.54
N TYR A 264 2.93 30.06 -6.79
CA TYR A 264 3.94 29.24 -6.14
C TYR A 264 4.15 27.92 -6.87
N ILE A 265 5.40 27.44 -6.90
CA ILE A 265 5.70 26.04 -7.20
C ILE A 265 5.43 25.23 -5.93
N MET A 266 4.53 24.24 -6.01
CA MET A 266 4.27 23.34 -4.88
C MET A 266 5.04 22.05 -5.07
N PHE A 267 5.73 21.59 -4.03
CA PHE A 267 6.54 20.38 -4.08
C PHE A 267 6.28 19.48 -2.87
N SER A 268 6.19 18.19 -3.12
CA SER A 268 6.13 17.15 -2.08
C SER A 268 7.05 16.00 -2.48
N LEU A 269 7.69 15.38 -1.51
CA LEU A 269 8.61 14.26 -1.70
C LEU A 269 8.31 13.17 -0.67
N ASP A 270 8.14 11.93 -1.15
CA ASP A 270 8.07 10.75 -0.29
C ASP A 270 9.49 10.29 0.06
N ASN A 271 9.91 10.58 1.29
CA ASN A 271 11.23 10.23 1.81
C ASN A 271 11.35 8.75 2.15
N ARG A 272 12.57 8.27 2.40
CA ARG A 272 12.80 6.95 2.99
C ARG A 272 12.06 6.86 4.34
N GLY A 273 11.47 5.70 4.61
CA GLY A 273 10.55 5.49 5.72
C GLY A 273 9.07 5.50 5.30
N SER A 274 8.72 6.02 4.10
CA SER A 274 7.35 5.94 3.60
C SER A 274 6.96 4.51 3.19
N SER A 275 5.66 4.24 3.14
CA SER A 275 5.10 2.91 2.87
C SER A 275 5.19 2.50 1.39
N ASN A 276 4.84 1.24 1.14
CA ASN A 276 4.73 0.63 -0.18
C ASN A 276 6.04 0.44 -0.96
N ARG A 277 7.18 0.52 -0.28
CA ARG A 277 8.51 0.40 -0.89
C ARG A 277 9.32 -0.78 -0.33
N GLY A 278 8.76 -1.55 0.60
CA GLY A 278 9.39 -2.69 1.25
C GLY A 278 10.17 -2.35 2.53
N LEU A 279 10.52 -3.39 3.26
CA LEU A 279 11.02 -3.30 4.63
C LEU A 279 12.34 -2.52 4.75
N GLU A 280 13.26 -2.66 3.80
CA GLU A 280 14.53 -1.94 3.82
C GLU A 280 14.33 -0.42 3.70
N PHE A 281 13.42 0.00 2.82
CA PHE A 281 13.08 1.39 2.61
C PHE A 281 12.38 1.98 3.85
N GLU A 282 11.44 1.24 4.44
CA GLU A 282 10.70 1.63 5.64
C GLU A 282 11.62 1.70 6.86
N ASN A 283 12.48 0.70 7.05
CA ASN A 283 13.42 0.60 8.16
C ASN A 283 14.63 1.55 8.06
N ALA A 284 14.74 2.36 7.04
CA ALA A 284 15.81 3.36 6.94
C ALA A 284 15.77 4.38 8.09
N THR A 285 14.58 4.63 8.63
CA THR A 285 14.37 5.59 9.74
C THR A 285 14.51 4.98 11.13
N PHE A 286 14.82 3.67 11.24
CA PHE A 286 14.90 2.97 12.51
C PHE A 286 15.89 3.63 13.48
N ARG A 287 15.38 4.10 14.64
CA ARG A 287 16.11 4.80 15.72
C ARG A 287 16.88 6.05 15.24
N GLN A 288 16.49 6.64 14.10
CA GLN A 288 17.09 7.84 13.54
C GLN A 288 16.07 8.74 12.81
N LEU A 289 14.88 8.85 13.40
CA LEU A 289 13.83 9.75 12.90
C LEU A 289 14.36 11.18 12.75
N GLY A 290 13.99 11.85 11.66
CA GLY A 290 14.44 13.20 11.30
C GLY A 290 15.77 13.24 10.55
N ILE A 291 16.58 12.18 10.58
CA ILE A 291 17.90 12.17 9.91
C ILE A 291 17.75 11.79 8.43
N GLU A 292 17.20 10.61 8.14
CA GLU A 292 17.04 10.15 6.75
C GLU A 292 15.99 10.97 6.00
N GLU A 293 14.93 11.35 6.68
CA GLU A 293 13.90 12.24 6.14
C GLU A 293 14.51 13.62 5.79
N GLY A 294 15.28 14.21 6.72
CA GLY A 294 15.95 15.48 6.49
C GLY A 294 16.89 15.45 5.28
N LYS A 295 17.73 14.41 5.16
CA LYS A 295 18.59 14.20 3.99
C LYS A 295 17.80 14.13 2.68
N ALA A 296 16.64 13.42 2.69
CA ALA A 296 15.78 13.31 1.52
C ALA A 296 15.18 14.66 1.13
N GLN A 297 14.68 15.43 2.11
CA GLN A 297 14.09 16.75 1.85
C GLN A 297 15.15 17.75 1.33
N VAL A 298 16.40 17.70 1.83
CA VAL A 298 17.51 18.49 1.29
C VAL A 298 17.74 18.16 -0.18
N LYS A 299 17.71 16.88 -0.58
CA LYS A 299 17.80 16.49 -2.00
C LYS A 299 16.64 17.04 -2.83
N GLY A 300 15.44 17.09 -2.27
CA GLY A 300 14.27 17.74 -2.88
C GLY A 300 14.50 19.24 -3.12
N VAL A 301 15.06 19.94 -2.14
CA VAL A 301 15.41 21.38 -2.26
C VAL A 301 16.53 21.59 -3.30
N GLU A 302 17.56 20.76 -3.31
CA GLU A 302 18.61 20.81 -4.34
C GLU A 302 18.02 20.64 -5.74
N PHE A 303 17.10 19.68 -5.92
CA PHE A 303 16.39 19.48 -7.18
C PHE A 303 15.58 20.72 -7.57
N LEU A 304 14.81 21.32 -6.65
CA LEU A 304 14.04 22.53 -6.91
C LEU A 304 14.96 23.68 -7.34
N LYS A 305 16.06 23.93 -6.62
CA LYS A 305 17.04 24.98 -6.95
C LYS A 305 17.72 24.78 -8.31
N SER A 306 17.77 23.54 -8.81
CA SER A 306 18.30 23.25 -10.15
C SER A 306 17.33 23.61 -11.28
N GLN A 307 16.04 23.83 -10.95
CA GLN A 307 15.04 24.18 -11.94
C GLN A 307 15.16 25.65 -12.37
N PRO A 308 15.23 25.97 -13.68
CA PRO A 308 15.47 27.34 -14.15
C PRO A 308 14.38 28.33 -13.75
N TYR A 309 13.18 27.84 -13.46
CA TYR A 309 11.99 28.62 -13.10
C TYR A 309 11.78 28.74 -11.57
N VAL A 310 12.60 28.15 -10.74
CA VAL A 310 12.49 28.28 -9.28
C VAL A 310 13.37 29.44 -8.81
N ASP A 311 12.82 30.30 -7.94
CA ASP A 311 13.58 31.31 -7.21
C ASP A 311 14.36 30.58 -6.10
N GLY A 312 15.65 30.53 -6.25
CA GLY A 312 16.57 29.78 -5.39
C GLY A 312 17.22 30.58 -4.28
N GLU A 313 16.84 31.87 -4.13
CA GLU A 313 17.40 32.77 -3.11
C GLU A 313 16.71 32.61 -1.76
#